data_2233cd7914371247a30c72038ae943a9
#
_entry.id   2233cd7914371247a30c72038ae943a9
#
_cell.length_a   1.000
_cell.length_b   1.000
_cell.length_c   1.000
_cell.angle_alpha   90.00
_cell.angle_beta   90.00
_cell.angle_gamma   90.00
#
_symmetry.space_group_name_H-M   'P 1'
#
loop_
_entity.id
_entity.type
_entity.pdbx_description
1 polymer ?
#
loop_
_entity_poly.entity_id
_entity_poly.type
_entity_poly.pdbx_seq_one_letter_code
_entity_poly.pdbx_strand_id
1 'polypeptide(L)'
;FTLTDDTAITLEYLQGSGEGTADDIAVGSVLEVVLDEDNQAVSVTVRNLNAGGGFGGSSEVTNGTSANTITEDTEVDGETYTSTGDDENALRVDGATVTLKDITIEKTAGASSNTEDGDFYGQNAGLLVLNGATATITGATVNTSVTNGNGVFSYGEGTVVNISDSTIRTTENNSGGIQTTGGSTMNATNLDVETQGNSAAAIRSDRGGGTVNVDGGSYVTNGTGSPAIYCTADISVSDATLTANASEGVVVEGKNSVALTDCDVTGNMSNTYNGDSDENIHCIMIYQSMSGDSEVGNSTFQMDGGTITSKNGGLFYTTNTECTIALKDVDITYNDDSEFFLQCTGNNNQRGWGQSGSNGSDCNFTADSQDMKGN
;
A
#
# COMPACT_ATOMS: atom_id res chain seq x y z
N PHE A 1 -25.85 -11.25 -16.91
CA PHE A 1 -27.17 -11.58 -16.36
C PHE A 1 -28.14 -10.42 -16.53
N THR A 2 -29.43 -10.68 -16.43
CA THR A 2 -30.45 -9.64 -16.56
C THR A 2 -31.21 -9.54 -15.25
N LEU A 3 -31.42 -8.30 -14.76
CA LEU A 3 -32.33 -8.03 -13.65
C LEU A 3 -33.76 -7.97 -14.17
N THR A 4 -34.69 -8.48 -13.42
CA THR A 4 -36.14 -8.41 -13.66
C THR A 4 -36.83 -7.71 -12.48
N ASP A 5 -38.09 -7.35 -12.65
CA ASP A 5 -38.87 -6.75 -11.56
C ASP A 5 -39.05 -7.71 -10.36
N ASP A 6 -38.86 -9.01 -10.56
CA ASP A 6 -38.96 -10.05 -9.55
C ASP A 6 -37.61 -10.41 -8.92
N THR A 7 -36.50 -9.79 -9.34
CA THR A 7 -35.17 -10.07 -8.80
C THR A 7 -35.09 -9.53 -7.36
N ALA A 8 -34.84 -10.43 -6.40
CA ALA A 8 -34.61 -10.04 -5.01
C ALA A 8 -33.19 -9.45 -4.88
N ILE A 9 -33.07 -8.19 -4.46
CA ILE A 9 -31.77 -7.55 -4.24
C ILE A 9 -31.57 -7.35 -2.74
N THR A 10 -30.47 -7.85 -2.23
CA THR A 10 -30.07 -7.75 -0.84
C THR A 10 -28.75 -7.00 -0.73
N LEU A 11 -28.70 -6.02 0.17
CA LEU A 11 -27.45 -5.36 0.55
C LEU A 11 -26.88 -6.08 1.77
N GLU A 12 -25.66 -6.57 1.63
CA GLU A 12 -24.91 -7.19 2.73
C GLU A 12 -23.93 -6.18 3.32
N TYR A 13 -24.03 -5.93 4.61
CA TYR A 13 -23.17 -5.05 5.39
C TYR A 13 -22.37 -5.88 6.40
N LEU A 14 -21.27 -5.32 6.92
CA LEU A 14 -20.47 -5.98 7.97
C LEU A 14 -21.24 -6.38 9.23
N GLN A 15 -22.37 -5.75 9.52
CA GLN A 15 -23.20 -6.01 10.72
C GLN A 15 -24.65 -6.41 10.40
N GLY A 16 -24.93 -6.91 9.20
CA GLY A 16 -26.27 -7.35 8.83
C GLY A 16 -26.56 -7.24 7.35
N SER A 17 -27.82 -7.42 6.99
CA SER A 17 -28.28 -7.30 5.61
C SER A 17 -29.58 -6.47 5.56
N GLY A 18 -29.83 -5.81 4.43
CA GLY A 18 -31.03 -5.03 4.15
C GLY A 18 -31.57 -5.27 2.76
N GLU A 19 -32.80 -4.82 2.49
CA GLU A 19 -33.34 -4.82 1.13
C GLU A 19 -32.63 -3.76 0.28
N GLY A 20 -32.27 -4.12 -0.96
CA GLY A 20 -31.64 -3.26 -1.94
C GLY A 20 -32.47 -3.07 -3.19
N THR A 21 -32.01 -2.21 -4.07
CA THR A 21 -32.60 -1.89 -5.38
C THR A 21 -31.57 -2.02 -6.49
N ALA A 22 -31.98 -1.98 -7.75
CA ALA A 22 -31.05 -2.00 -8.88
C ALA A 22 -30.09 -0.79 -8.88
N ASP A 23 -30.47 0.32 -8.25
CA ASP A 23 -29.63 1.53 -8.14
C ASP A 23 -28.45 1.34 -7.16
N ASP A 24 -28.51 0.32 -6.33
CA ASP A 24 -27.43 -0.03 -5.40
C ASP A 24 -26.32 -0.86 -6.09
N ILE A 25 -26.53 -1.28 -7.34
CA ILE A 25 -25.55 -2.00 -8.14
C ILE A 25 -24.77 -0.99 -8.99
N ALA A 26 -23.54 -0.72 -8.61
CA ALA A 26 -22.65 0.22 -9.30
C ALA A 26 -21.44 -0.51 -9.92
N VAL A 27 -20.72 0.19 -10.80
CA VAL A 27 -19.43 -0.31 -11.31
C VAL A 27 -18.45 -0.42 -10.13
N GLY A 28 -17.88 -1.63 -9.94
CA GLY A 28 -17.04 -1.94 -8.78
C GLY A 28 -17.75 -2.64 -7.62
N SER A 29 -19.08 -2.82 -7.69
CA SER A 29 -19.81 -3.62 -6.68
C SER A 29 -19.42 -5.10 -6.77
N VAL A 30 -19.20 -5.73 -5.62
CA VAL A 30 -19.07 -7.19 -5.51
C VAL A 30 -20.46 -7.80 -5.44
N LEU A 31 -20.77 -8.68 -6.37
CA LEU A 31 -22.10 -9.28 -6.48
C LEU A 31 -22.03 -10.80 -6.34
N GLU A 32 -22.91 -11.35 -5.51
CA GLU A 32 -23.27 -12.76 -5.56
C GLU A 32 -24.62 -12.87 -6.29
N VAL A 33 -24.66 -13.58 -7.43
CA VAL A 33 -25.83 -13.64 -8.28
C VAL A 33 -26.32 -15.08 -8.43
N VAL A 34 -27.59 -15.33 -8.12
CA VAL A 34 -28.26 -16.60 -8.39
C VAL A 34 -29.09 -16.42 -9.66
N LEU A 35 -28.83 -17.28 -10.64
CA LEU A 35 -29.51 -17.25 -11.94
C LEU A 35 -30.51 -18.40 -12.06
N ASP A 36 -31.56 -18.17 -12.85
CA ASP A 36 -32.46 -19.22 -13.34
C ASP A 36 -31.93 -19.86 -14.62
N GLU A 37 -32.73 -20.78 -15.21
CA GLU A 37 -32.38 -21.52 -16.44
C GLU A 37 -32.28 -20.59 -17.69
N ASP A 38 -32.86 -19.39 -17.64
CA ASP A 38 -32.86 -18.39 -18.72
C ASP A 38 -31.80 -17.29 -18.51
N ASN A 39 -30.85 -17.45 -17.57
CA ASN A 39 -29.84 -16.46 -17.14
C ASN A 39 -30.44 -15.15 -16.61
N GLN A 40 -31.62 -15.19 -16.05
CA GLN A 40 -32.20 -14.08 -15.32
C GLN A 40 -31.84 -14.18 -13.85
N ALA A 41 -31.54 -13.06 -13.19
CA ALA A 41 -31.18 -13.04 -11.79
C ALA A 41 -32.42 -13.29 -10.90
N VAL A 42 -32.43 -14.39 -10.17
CA VAL A 42 -33.43 -14.67 -9.12
C VAL A 42 -33.13 -13.84 -7.89
N SER A 43 -31.84 -13.78 -7.52
CA SER A 43 -31.39 -12.90 -6.44
C SER A 43 -30.01 -12.34 -6.73
N VAL A 44 -29.76 -11.14 -6.24
CA VAL A 44 -28.46 -10.45 -6.26
C VAL A 44 -28.16 -10.01 -4.84
N THR A 45 -27.08 -10.49 -4.27
CA THR A 45 -26.53 -9.94 -3.03
C THR A 45 -25.44 -8.95 -3.42
N VAL A 46 -25.68 -7.68 -3.13
CA VAL A 46 -24.66 -6.63 -3.30
C VAL A 46 -23.91 -6.56 -1.98
N ARG A 47 -22.65 -6.94 -2.01
CA ARG A 47 -21.77 -6.74 -0.87
C ARG A 47 -21.33 -5.29 -0.88
N ASN A 48 -22.10 -4.46 -0.17
CA ASN A 48 -21.78 -3.06 0.01
C ASN A 48 -20.91 -2.93 1.27
N LEU A 49 -19.62 -3.16 1.09
CA LEU A 49 -18.62 -3.12 2.16
C LEU A 49 -18.39 -1.69 2.70
N ASN A 50 -19.05 -0.69 2.09
CA ASN A 50 -18.88 0.72 2.39
C ASN A 50 -19.92 1.30 3.37
N ALA A 51 -20.87 0.51 3.85
CA ALA A 51 -21.92 1.04 4.74
C ALA A 51 -21.74 0.53 6.17
N GLY A 52 -20.79 1.09 6.91
CA GLY A 52 -20.69 0.85 8.35
C GLY A 52 -19.28 0.69 8.88
N GLY A 53 -18.59 1.76 9.12
CA GLY A 53 -17.49 1.85 10.06
C GLY A 53 -16.19 1.14 9.69
N GLY A 54 -15.33 1.79 8.95
CA GLY A 54 -13.93 1.49 8.80
C GLY A 54 -13.55 0.77 7.51
N PHE A 55 -13.39 1.49 6.47
CA PHE A 55 -12.80 1.38 5.13
C PHE A 55 -13.76 1.88 4.04
N GLY A 56 -14.65 2.80 4.35
CA GLY A 56 -15.48 3.49 3.38
C GLY A 56 -14.82 4.79 2.98
N GLY A 57 -13.95 4.77 1.97
CA GLY A 57 -13.46 6.00 1.36
C GLY A 57 -14.64 6.83 0.88
N SER A 58 -14.59 8.13 1.09
CA SER A 58 -15.52 9.08 0.50
C SER A 58 -15.64 8.80 -1.01
N SER A 59 -16.86 8.78 -1.54
CA SER A 59 -17.07 8.74 -2.99
C SER A 59 -16.57 10.01 -3.68
N GLU A 60 -16.23 11.03 -2.90
CA GLU A 60 -15.67 12.30 -3.34
C GLU A 60 -14.18 12.36 -3.00
N VAL A 61 -13.35 12.55 -4.02
CA VAL A 61 -11.92 12.74 -3.84
C VAL A 61 -11.67 14.04 -3.09
N THR A 62 -11.01 13.95 -1.92
CA THR A 62 -10.56 15.12 -1.19
C THR A 62 -9.06 15.04 -0.87
N ASN A 63 -8.33 16.02 -1.36
CA ASN A 63 -6.90 16.18 -1.07
C ASN A 63 -6.66 17.14 0.11
N GLY A 64 -7.73 17.60 0.78
CA GLY A 64 -7.66 18.60 1.83
C GLY A 64 -7.20 19.98 1.33
N THR A 65 -6.60 20.77 2.20
CA THR A 65 -6.04 22.09 1.91
C THR A 65 -4.51 22.06 1.83
N SER A 66 -3.88 23.19 1.58
CA SER A 66 -2.42 23.31 1.59
C SER A 66 -2.00 24.67 2.12
N ALA A 67 -0.98 24.69 2.98
CA ALA A 67 -0.37 25.93 3.47
C ALA A 67 0.39 26.66 2.35
N ASN A 68 1.02 25.90 1.45
CA ASN A 68 1.78 26.43 0.33
C ASN A 68 1.44 25.64 -0.93
N THR A 69 1.10 26.33 -2.02
CA THR A 69 0.76 25.69 -3.30
C THR A 69 1.56 26.29 -4.43
N ILE A 70 2.16 25.44 -5.26
CA ILE A 70 2.85 25.83 -6.50
C ILE A 70 1.98 25.36 -7.67
N THR A 71 1.52 26.31 -8.49
CA THR A 71 0.65 26.08 -9.67
C THR A 71 1.28 26.51 -10.98
N GLU A 72 2.52 27.02 -10.94
CA GLU A 72 3.26 27.48 -12.11
C GLU A 72 4.63 26.84 -12.15
N ASP A 73 5.14 26.60 -13.34
CA ASP A 73 6.47 26.03 -13.55
C ASP A 73 7.54 26.91 -12.88
N THR A 74 8.35 26.31 -12.03
CA THR A 74 9.34 27.07 -11.25
C THR A 74 10.49 26.19 -10.74
N GLU A 75 11.56 26.84 -10.35
CA GLU A 75 12.68 26.25 -9.62
C GLU A 75 12.77 26.90 -8.23
N VAL A 76 12.94 26.08 -7.20
CA VAL A 76 13.05 26.51 -5.80
C VAL A 76 14.29 25.88 -5.19
N ASP A 77 15.07 26.67 -4.46
CA ASP A 77 16.32 26.24 -3.81
C ASP A 77 16.38 26.77 -2.36
N GLY A 78 16.54 25.83 -1.40
CA GLY A 78 16.75 26.15 0.01
C GLY A 78 15.53 26.64 0.80
N GLU A 79 14.33 26.57 0.24
CA GLU A 79 13.12 27.07 0.91
C GLU A 79 12.58 26.07 1.94
N THR A 80 11.90 26.61 2.96
CA THR A 80 11.23 25.82 4.00
C THR A 80 9.72 26.01 3.91
N TYR A 81 8.98 24.90 3.86
CA TYR A 81 7.53 24.87 3.82
C TYR A 81 6.99 24.20 5.10
N THR A 82 6.10 24.88 5.79
CA THR A 82 5.55 24.41 7.07
C THR A 82 4.04 24.38 7.05
N SER A 83 3.45 23.44 7.78
CA SER A 83 2.01 23.38 8.07
C SER A 83 1.74 22.90 9.48
N THR A 84 0.69 23.47 10.08
CA THR A 84 0.09 23.04 11.35
C THR A 84 -1.44 22.95 11.26
N GLY A 85 -2.00 23.14 10.07
CA GLY A 85 -3.45 23.10 9.84
C GLY A 85 -3.99 21.67 9.72
N ASP A 86 -5.25 21.50 10.06
CA ASP A 86 -5.97 20.24 9.91
C ASP A 86 -6.21 19.96 8.41
N ASP A 87 -6.07 18.70 8.01
CA ASP A 87 -6.24 18.25 6.61
C ASP A 87 -5.44 19.08 5.59
N GLU A 88 -4.30 19.57 5.98
CA GLU A 88 -3.52 20.54 5.22
C GLU A 88 -2.13 19.99 4.86
N ASN A 89 -1.74 20.05 3.59
CA ASN A 89 -0.38 19.74 3.17
C ASN A 89 0.58 20.92 3.53
N ALA A 90 1.83 20.62 3.88
CA ALA A 90 2.82 21.70 4.04
C ALA A 90 3.20 22.33 2.68
N LEU A 91 3.33 21.48 1.65
CA LEU A 91 3.52 21.92 0.26
C LEU A 91 2.64 21.06 -0.68
N ARG A 92 2.01 21.74 -1.64
CA ARG A 92 1.29 21.12 -2.76
C ARG A 92 1.87 21.61 -4.09
N VAL A 93 2.12 20.68 -5.01
CA VAL A 93 2.44 20.98 -6.41
C VAL A 93 1.26 20.53 -7.26
N ASP A 94 0.58 21.48 -7.89
CA ASP A 94 -0.69 21.26 -8.58
C ASP A 94 -0.59 21.64 -10.06
N GLY A 95 -0.55 20.65 -10.93
CA GLY A 95 -0.53 20.82 -12.39
C GLY A 95 0.72 21.48 -12.98
N ALA A 96 1.77 21.71 -12.20
CA ALA A 96 2.98 22.42 -12.61
C ALA A 96 4.19 21.50 -12.79
N THR A 97 5.19 21.93 -13.54
CA THR A 97 6.51 21.31 -13.62
C THR A 97 7.48 22.07 -12.73
N VAL A 98 7.98 21.42 -11.68
CA VAL A 98 8.84 22.09 -10.68
C VAL A 98 10.14 21.36 -10.47
N THR A 99 11.20 22.14 -10.17
CA THR A 99 12.47 21.64 -9.64
C THR A 99 12.63 22.16 -8.22
N LEU A 100 12.71 21.26 -7.25
CA LEU A 100 12.81 21.57 -5.83
C LEU A 100 14.15 21.05 -5.31
N LYS A 101 15.03 21.96 -4.91
CA LYS A 101 16.37 21.62 -4.47
C LYS A 101 16.60 22.07 -3.04
N ASP A 102 17.20 21.18 -2.24
CA ASP A 102 17.58 21.44 -0.84
C ASP A 102 16.44 22.05 0.01
N ILE A 103 15.17 21.70 -0.31
CA ILE A 103 14.00 22.19 0.41
C ILE A 103 13.81 21.48 1.74
N THR A 104 13.15 22.15 2.68
CA THR A 104 12.71 21.54 3.95
C THR A 104 11.19 21.56 4.03
N ILE A 105 10.60 20.44 4.40
CA ILE A 105 9.16 20.27 4.64
C ILE A 105 8.94 19.88 6.08
N GLU A 106 8.13 20.65 6.81
CA GLU A 106 7.80 20.44 8.21
C GLU A 106 6.29 20.43 8.40
N LYS A 107 5.70 19.24 8.54
CA LYS A 107 4.29 19.04 8.90
C LYS A 107 4.22 18.60 10.36
N THR A 108 4.09 19.55 11.29
CA THR A 108 4.32 19.30 12.71
C THR A 108 3.06 19.25 13.58
N ALA A 109 1.91 19.66 13.04
CA ALA A 109 0.60 19.58 13.70
C ALA A 109 -0.53 19.53 12.67
N GLY A 110 -1.76 19.40 13.12
CA GLY A 110 -2.99 19.31 12.34
C GLY A 110 -3.58 17.89 12.36
N ALA A 111 -4.87 17.80 12.66
CA ALA A 111 -5.61 16.54 12.64
C ALA A 111 -5.89 16.08 11.20
N SER A 112 -6.00 14.75 11.02
CA SER A 112 -6.60 14.17 9.83
C SER A 112 -8.06 13.83 10.14
N SER A 113 -8.99 14.38 9.39
CA SER A 113 -10.42 14.14 9.59
C SER A 113 -10.87 12.79 9.04
N ASN A 114 -10.14 12.25 8.06
CA ASN A 114 -10.44 10.98 7.43
C ASN A 114 -9.15 10.26 7.04
N THR A 115 -8.92 9.10 7.65
CA THR A 115 -7.71 8.29 7.39
C THR A 115 -7.63 7.81 5.95
N GLU A 116 -8.76 7.44 5.33
CA GLU A 116 -8.77 6.96 3.95
C GLU A 116 -8.48 8.09 2.95
N ASP A 117 -8.97 9.30 3.19
CA ASP A 117 -8.63 10.45 2.35
C ASP A 117 -7.13 10.78 2.45
N GLY A 118 -6.54 10.56 3.63
CA GLY A 118 -5.09 10.65 3.83
C GLY A 118 -4.32 9.57 3.08
N ASP A 119 -4.80 8.33 3.16
CA ASP A 119 -4.13 7.17 2.57
C ASP A 119 -4.29 7.11 1.04
N PHE A 120 -5.45 7.50 0.50
CA PHE A 120 -5.75 7.39 -0.93
C PHE A 120 -5.49 8.65 -1.73
N TYR A 121 -5.66 9.82 -1.12
CA TYR A 121 -5.65 11.10 -1.84
C TYR A 121 -4.62 12.11 -1.32
N GLY A 122 -3.81 11.73 -0.32
CA GLY A 122 -2.72 12.55 0.21
C GLY A 122 -3.16 13.73 1.07
N GLN A 123 -4.41 13.70 1.60
CA GLN A 123 -4.83 14.67 2.60
C GLN A 123 -3.88 14.62 3.81
N ASN A 124 -3.49 15.75 4.33
CA ASN A 124 -2.56 15.92 5.47
C ASN A 124 -1.09 15.49 5.22
N ALA A 125 -0.72 15.12 4.00
CA ALA A 125 0.67 14.78 3.65
C ALA A 125 1.63 15.98 3.81
N GLY A 126 2.91 15.70 4.03
CA GLY A 126 3.97 16.73 4.02
C GLY A 126 4.05 17.43 2.66
N LEU A 127 4.34 16.66 1.60
CA LEU A 127 4.32 17.10 0.20
C LEU A 127 3.32 16.27 -0.60
N LEU A 128 2.39 16.95 -1.28
CA LEU A 128 1.46 16.34 -2.24
C LEU A 128 1.71 16.88 -3.64
N VAL A 129 1.90 15.98 -4.61
CA VAL A 129 2.01 16.28 -6.05
C VAL A 129 0.84 15.67 -6.78
N LEU A 130 0.10 16.46 -7.58
CA LEU A 130 -1.14 15.99 -8.20
C LEU A 130 -1.47 16.72 -9.53
N ASN A 131 -2.57 16.30 -10.15
CA ASN A 131 -3.14 16.92 -11.36
C ASN A 131 -2.17 16.97 -12.57
N GLY A 132 -1.42 15.87 -12.79
CA GLY A 132 -0.47 15.79 -13.88
C GLY A 132 0.81 16.61 -13.68
N ALA A 133 1.07 17.06 -12.47
CA ALA A 133 2.30 17.79 -12.14
C ALA A 133 3.53 16.88 -12.27
N THR A 134 4.67 17.50 -12.57
CA THR A 134 5.98 16.84 -12.50
C THR A 134 6.86 17.55 -11.49
N ALA A 135 7.25 16.86 -10.42
CA ALA A 135 8.17 17.40 -9.43
C ALA A 135 9.52 16.67 -9.49
N THR A 136 10.60 17.40 -9.70
CA THR A 136 11.97 16.90 -9.58
C THR A 136 12.58 17.44 -8.30
N ILE A 137 12.88 16.55 -7.36
CA ILE A 137 13.25 16.89 -5.98
C ILE A 137 14.64 16.33 -5.69
N THR A 138 15.54 17.15 -5.20
CA THR A 138 16.91 16.72 -4.83
C THR A 138 17.32 17.35 -3.50
N GLY A 139 17.89 16.54 -2.60
CA GLY A 139 18.43 17.01 -1.33
C GLY A 139 17.37 17.50 -0.34
N ALA A 140 16.12 17.06 -0.47
CA ALA A 140 15.06 17.47 0.42
C ALA A 140 15.16 16.85 1.81
N THR A 141 14.74 17.60 2.83
CA THR A 141 14.47 17.09 4.18
C THR A 141 12.98 17.20 4.46
N VAL A 142 12.33 16.05 4.70
CA VAL A 142 10.88 15.99 4.95
C VAL A 142 10.63 15.39 6.33
N ASN A 143 9.98 16.15 7.21
CA ASN A 143 9.59 15.72 8.55
C ASN A 143 8.09 15.86 8.75
N THR A 144 7.43 14.80 9.17
CA THR A 144 6.02 14.84 9.55
C THR A 144 5.80 14.21 10.92
N SER A 145 4.93 14.81 11.72
CA SER A 145 4.56 14.33 13.06
C SER A 145 3.06 14.45 13.31
N VAL A 146 2.28 13.98 12.34
CA VAL A 146 0.80 13.98 12.37
C VAL A 146 0.28 12.68 11.75
N THR A 147 -0.91 12.23 12.14
CA THR A 147 -1.61 11.12 11.50
C THR A 147 -1.88 11.44 10.02
N ASN A 148 -1.69 10.48 9.13
CA ASN A 148 -1.72 10.65 7.67
C ASN A 148 -0.70 11.67 7.13
N GLY A 149 0.31 12.00 7.92
CA GLY A 149 1.42 12.82 7.50
C GLY A 149 2.39 12.07 6.60
N ASN A 150 1.91 11.53 5.49
CA ASN A 150 2.76 10.87 4.51
C ASN A 150 3.85 11.84 4.04
N GLY A 151 5.10 11.38 3.96
CA GLY A 151 6.23 12.26 3.67
C GLY A 151 6.10 12.92 2.31
N VAL A 152 6.19 12.14 1.22
CA VAL A 152 6.04 12.59 -0.17
C VAL A 152 5.00 11.73 -0.87
N PHE A 153 3.96 12.37 -1.36
CA PHE A 153 2.80 11.71 -1.96
C PHE A 153 2.61 12.13 -3.42
N SER A 154 2.50 11.17 -4.33
CA SER A 154 2.07 11.39 -5.71
C SER A 154 0.67 10.84 -5.93
N TYR A 155 -0.22 11.65 -6.49
CA TYR A 155 -1.62 11.28 -6.72
C TYR A 155 -2.07 11.58 -8.15
N GLY A 156 -2.72 10.60 -8.75
CA GLY A 156 -3.46 10.75 -9.99
C GLY A 156 -2.64 10.51 -11.26
N GLU A 157 -3.34 10.07 -12.29
CA GLU A 157 -2.77 9.71 -13.59
C GLU A 157 -2.01 10.88 -14.21
N GLY A 158 -0.85 10.62 -14.81
CA GLY A 158 0.02 11.63 -15.40
C GLY A 158 0.89 12.41 -14.42
N THR A 159 0.68 12.27 -13.10
CA THR A 159 1.53 12.88 -12.08
C THR A 159 2.83 12.10 -11.93
N VAL A 160 3.96 12.81 -11.87
CA VAL A 160 5.30 12.23 -11.76
C VAL A 160 6.10 12.92 -10.66
N VAL A 161 6.65 12.13 -9.74
CA VAL A 161 7.64 12.59 -8.77
C VAL A 161 8.98 11.91 -9.06
N ASN A 162 10.03 12.69 -9.26
CA ASN A 162 11.42 12.24 -9.30
C ASN A 162 12.10 12.80 -8.06
N ILE A 163 12.48 11.94 -7.11
CA ILE A 163 13.10 12.37 -5.87
C ILE A 163 14.43 11.65 -5.65
N SER A 164 15.48 12.41 -5.29
CA SER A 164 16.82 11.86 -5.06
C SER A 164 17.52 12.46 -3.84
N ASP A 165 18.45 11.71 -3.27
CA ASP A 165 19.39 12.15 -2.22
C ASP A 165 18.69 12.89 -1.07
N SER A 166 17.52 12.40 -0.66
CA SER A 166 16.62 13.09 0.28
C SER A 166 16.38 12.26 1.53
N THR A 167 16.06 12.95 2.62
CA THR A 167 15.75 12.34 3.92
C THR A 167 14.28 12.53 4.27
N ILE A 168 13.59 11.46 4.65
CA ILE A 168 12.18 11.47 5.03
C ILE A 168 12.00 10.83 6.40
N ARG A 169 11.37 11.55 7.32
CA ARG A 169 11.06 11.09 8.69
C ARG A 169 9.58 11.32 9.01
N THR A 170 8.87 10.25 9.34
CA THR A 170 7.47 10.33 9.77
C THR A 170 7.30 9.65 11.13
N THR A 171 6.47 10.18 12.02
CA THR A 171 6.39 9.67 13.40
C THR A 171 5.04 9.11 13.79
N GLU A 172 3.95 9.50 13.15
CA GLU A 172 2.61 9.13 13.54
C GLU A 172 2.01 8.02 12.66
N ASN A 173 0.86 7.49 13.09
CA ASN A 173 0.17 6.41 12.38
C ASN A 173 -0.30 6.84 10.99
N ASN A 174 -0.40 5.88 10.07
CA ASN A 174 -0.81 6.09 8.67
C ASN A 174 0.05 7.12 7.93
N SER A 175 1.32 7.24 8.32
CA SER A 175 2.25 8.25 7.81
C SER A 175 3.41 7.54 7.13
N GLY A 176 3.20 7.12 5.90
CA GLY A 176 4.22 6.45 5.07
C GLY A 176 5.36 7.38 4.65
N GLY A 177 6.42 6.81 4.11
CA GLY A 177 7.58 7.57 3.61
C GLY A 177 7.29 8.19 2.24
N ILE A 178 7.37 7.41 1.17
CA ILE A 178 6.93 7.77 -0.18
C ILE A 178 5.68 7.00 -0.52
N GLN A 179 4.71 7.66 -1.16
CA GLN A 179 3.42 7.06 -1.49
C GLN A 179 2.93 7.42 -2.88
N THR A 180 2.33 6.43 -3.57
CA THR A 180 1.82 6.55 -4.93
C THR A 180 0.42 5.97 -5.00
N THR A 181 -0.54 6.76 -5.49
CA THR A 181 -1.92 6.31 -5.69
C THR A 181 -2.54 6.89 -6.96
N GLY A 182 -3.69 6.34 -7.36
CA GLY A 182 -4.47 6.88 -8.47
C GLY A 182 -3.76 6.85 -9.82
N GLY A 183 -2.83 5.91 -10.04
CA GLY A 183 -2.11 5.75 -11.31
C GLY A 183 -0.92 6.68 -11.50
N SER A 184 -0.44 7.35 -10.45
CA SER A 184 0.75 8.22 -10.53
C SER A 184 2.07 7.45 -10.62
N THR A 185 3.17 8.16 -10.79
CA THR A 185 4.53 7.59 -10.87
C THR A 185 5.46 8.23 -9.85
N MET A 186 6.20 7.39 -9.12
CA MET A 186 7.24 7.79 -8.19
C MET A 186 8.57 7.17 -8.63
N ASN A 187 9.58 7.98 -8.89
CA ASN A 187 10.95 7.54 -9.14
C ASN A 187 11.82 8.07 -8.01
N ALA A 188 12.38 7.17 -7.22
CA ALA A 188 13.16 7.50 -6.03
C ALA A 188 14.59 6.97 -6.16
N THR A 189 15.58 7.80 -5.87
CA THR A 189 16.99 7.39 -5.92
C THR A 189 17.70 7.80 -4.63
N ASN A 190 18.36 6.83 -3.98
CA ASN A 190 19.23 7.05 -2.81
C ASN A 190 18.54 7.85 -1.69
N LEU A 191 17.34 7.43 -1.27
CA LEU A 191 16.61 8.03 -0.15
C LEU A 191 17.02 7.41 1.19
N ASP A 192 16.93 8.21 2.25
CA ASP A 192 16.99 7.77 3.64
C ASP A 192 15.62 7.99 4.28
N VAL A 193 14.83 6.91 4.38
CA VAL A 193 13.43 6.94 4.84
C VAL A 193 13.31 6.18 6.16
N GLU A 194 12.71 6.81 7.17
CA GLU A 194 12.36 6.14 8.42
C GLU A 194 10.96 6.54 8.89
N THR A 195 10.11 5.54 9.17
CA THR A 195 8.76 5.73 9.71
C THR A 195 8.62 5.09 11.09
N GLN A 196 7.89 5.71 12.01
CA GLN A 196 7.71 5.24 13.38
C GLN A 196 6.30 4.72 13.67
N GLY A 197 5.30 5.22 12.96
CA GLY A 197 3.89 4.94 13.22
C GLY A 197 3.44 3.55 12.78
N ASN A 198 2.29 3.13 13.26
CA ASN A 198 1.60 1.95 12.76
C ASN A 198 0.95 2.24 11.40
N SER A 199 0.81 1.23 10.54
CA SER A 199 0.28 1.39 9.18
C SER A 199 1.01 2.46 8.37
N ALA A 200 2.34 2.52 8.51
CA ALA A 200 3.19 3.56 7.96
C ALA A 200 4.36 2.95 7.16
N ALA A 201 4.04 2.28 6.05
CA ALA A 201 5.04 1.68 5.18
C ALA A 201 6.02 2.72 4.60
N ALA A 202 7.30 2.35 4.45
CA ALA A 202 8.32 3.28 3.95
C ALA A 202 8.16 3.55 2.45
N ILE A 203 7.85 2.51 1.68
CA ILE A 203 7.44 2.58 0.27
C ILE A 203 6.00 2.06 0.21
N ARG A 204 5.07 2.93 -0.17
CA ARG A 204 3.66 2.63 -0.11
C ARG A 204 2.95 2.95 -1.42
N SER A 205 2.04 2.10 -1.80
CA SER A 205 0.98 2.42 -2.75
C SER A 205 -0.36 2.04 -2.14
N ASP A 206 -1.43 2.64 -2.66
CA ASP A 206 -2.77 2.38 -2.20
C ASP A 206 -3.75 2.47 -3.37
N ARG A 207 -5.04 2.64 -3.13
CA ARG A 207 -6.13 2.61 -4.09
C ARG A 207 -5.80 3.29 -5.43
N GLY A 208 -6.04 2.57 -6.52
CA GLY A 208 -5.75 3.05 -7.88
C GLY A 208 -4.30 2.84 -8.34
N GLY A 209 -3.45 2.31 -7.46
CA GLY A 209 -2.08 1.89 -7.80
C GLY A 209 -1.22 2.95 -8.45
N GLY A 210 -0.34 2.52 -9.34
CA GLY A 210 0.59 3.35 -10.09
C GLY A 210 1.89 2.62 -10.38
N THR A 211 2.98 3.38 -10.49
CA THR A 211 4.32 2.84 -10.72
C THR A 211 5.30 3.44 -9.72
N VAL A 212 6.07 2.60 -9.04
CA VAL A 212 7.13 3.04 -8.13
C VAL A 212 8.44 2.40 -8.54
N ASN A 213 9.43 3.22 -8.87
CA ASN A 213 10.78 2.79 -9.19
C ASN A 213 11.75 3.34 -8.15
N VAL A 214 12.49 2.46 -7.50
CA VAL A 214 13.45 2.83 -6.44
C VAL A 214 14.81 2.31 -6.81
N ASP A 215 15.84 3.16 -6.71
CA ASP A 215 17.22 2.81 -6.94
C ASP A 215 18.08 3.29 -5.76
N GLY A 216 18.61 2.34 -5.00
CA GLY A 216 19.40 2.59 -3.80
C GLY A 216 18.62 3.14 -2.62
N GLY A 217 19.32 3.37 -1.54
CA GLY A 217 18.79 3.99 -0.33
C GLY A 217 18.45 3.02 0.80
N SER A 218 17.97 3.58 1.89
CA SER A 218 17.59 2.88 3.12
C SER A 218 16.13 3.20 3.48
N TYR A 219 15.35 2.16 3.70
CA TYR A 219 13.91 2.27 3.99
C TYR A 219 13.61 1.47 5.25
N VAL A 220 13.36 2.16 6.35
CA VAL A 220 13.18 1.57 7.68
C VAL A 220 11.80 1.88 8.22
N THR A 221 11.10 0.86 8.75
CA THR A 221 9.84 1.02 9.47
C THR A 221 9.94 0.44 10.88
N ASN A 222 9.32 1.10 11.86
CA ASN A 222 9.37 0.74 13.27
C ASN A 222 8.00 0.36 13.86
N GLY A 223 6.90 0.70 13.19
CA GLY A 223 5.55 0.42 13.65
C GLY A 223 5.03 -0.97 13.27
N THR A 224 3.98 -1.41 13.95
CA THR A 224 3.24 -2.63 13.59
C THR A 224 2.36 -2.39 12.36
N GLY A 225 2.18 -3.41 11.52
CA GLY A 225 1.45 -3.26 10.25
C GLY A 225 2.09 -2.23 9.32
N SER A 226 3.40 -2.03 9.45
CA SER A 226 4.18 -1.08 8.67
C SER A 226 5.29 -1.82 7.92
N PRO A 227 4.97 -2.53 6.83
CA PRO A 227 5.98 -3.20 6.04
C PRO A 227 6.96 -2.18 5.43
N ALA A 228 8.16 -2.61 5.06
CA ALA A 228 9.06 -1.72 4.32
C ALA A 228 8.47 -1.37 2.95
N ILE A 229 7.79 -2.34 2.30
CA ILE A 229 7.00 -2.13 1.08
C ILE A 229 5.56 -2.63 1.30
N TYR A 230 4.58 -1.75 1.08
CA TYR A 230 3.16 -2.11 0.91
C TYR A 230 2.74 -1.81 -0.53
N CYS A 231 2.35 -2.84 -1.27
CA CYS A 231 2.17 -2.77 -2.72
C CYS A 231 0.75 -3.09 -3.17
N THR A 232 0.10 -2.09 -3.77
CA THR A 232 -1.10 -2.18 -4.62
C THR A 232 -0.84 -1.57 -6.00
N ALA A 233 0.40 -1.65 -6.49
CA ALA A 233 0.92 -1.02 -7.70
C ALA A 233 1.93 -1.94 -8.40
N ASP A 234 2.63 -1.43 -9.40
CA ASP A 234 3.85 -2.03 -9.92
C ASP A 234 5.06 -1.37 -9.25
N ILE A 235 5.75 -2.10 -8.38
CA ILE A 235 6.90 -1.59 -7.61
C ILE A 235 8.18 -2.34 -8.02
N SER A 236 9.20 -1.58 -8.44
CA SER A 236 10.54 -2.09 -8.73
C SER A 236 11.55 -1.42 -7.80
N VAL A 237 12.41 -2.20 -7.15
CA VAL A 237 13.45 -1.70 -6.24
C VAL A 237 14.77 -2.35 -6.58
N SER A 238 15.84 -1.56 -6.69
CA SER A 238 17.21 -2.05 -6.88
C SER A 238 18.18 -1.45 -5.84
N ASP A 239 19.19 -2.22 -5.47
CA ASP A 239 20.34 -1.79 -4.65
C ASP A 239 19.95 -1.12 -3.31
N ALA A 240 18.84 -1.53 -2.69
CA ALA A 240 18.27 -0.88 -1.50
C ALA A 240 18.27 -1.80 -0.28
N THR A 241 18.32 -1.17 0.91
CA THR A 241 18.07 -1.84 2.20
C THR A 241 16.64 -1.56 2.68
N LEU A 242 15.88 -2.62 2.88
CA LEU A 242 14.47 -2.62 3.25
C LEU A 242 14.30 -3.30 4.61
N THR A 243 14.01 -2.55 5.66
CA THR A 243 13.95 -3.09 7.03
C THR A 243 12.63 -2.75 7.72
N ALA A 244 11.88 -3.77 8.11
CA ALA A 244 10.71 -3.64 8.96
C ALA A 244 11.02 -4.22 10.36
N ASN A 245 11.04 -3.37 11.38
CA ASN A 245 11.43 -3.75 12.74
C ASN A 245 10.27 -4.35 13.56
N ALA A 246 9.03 -4.18 13.13
CA ALA A 246 7.85 -4.72 13.83
C ALA A 246 6.75 -5.21 12.85
N SER A 247 7.10 -5.44 11.59
CA SER A 247 6.16 -5.84 10.55
C SER A 247 6.83 -6.75 9.52
N GLU A 248 6.11 -7.07 8.47
CA GLU A 248 6.59 -7.75 7.28
C GLU A 248 7.64 -6.89 6.54
N GLY A 249 8.61 -7.51 5.87
CA GLY A 249 9.50 -6.79 4.97
C GLY A 249 8.76 -6.29 3.73
N VAL A 250 7.91 -7.14 3.12
CA VAL A 250 7.13 -6.81 1.92
C VAL A 250 5.72 -7.37 2.03
N VAL A 251 4.75 -6.57 1.61
CA VAL A 251 3.36 -6.99 1.42
C VAL A 251 2.93 -6.67 -0.01
N VAL A 252 2.39 -7.67 -0.73
CA VAL A 252 1.82 -7.51 -2.08
C VAL A 252 0.34 -7.83 -2.03
N GLU A 253 -0.49 -6.91 -2.47
CA GLU A 253 -1.94 -7.06 -2.48
C GLU A 253 -2.51 -7.13 -3.89
N GLY A 254 -3.33 -8.15 -4.16
CA GLY A 254 -4.09 -8.31 -5.39
C GLY A 254 -3.21 -8.47 -6.63
N LYS A 255 -3.77 -8.14 -7.77
CA LYS A 255 -3.11 -8.25 -9.09
C LYS A 255 -2.04 -7.16 -9.28
N ASN A 256 -1.01 -7.20 -8.43
CA ASN A 256 0.07 -6.23 -8.43
C ASN A 256 1.42 -6.93 -8.35
N SER A 257 2.51 -6.18 -8.47
CA SER A 257 3.84 -6.76 -8.55
C SER A 257 4.89 -6.01 -7.72
N VAL A 258 5.78 -6.79 -7.09
CA VAL A 258 7.04 -6.30 -6.52
C VAL A 258 8.19 -7.05 -7.20
N ALA A 259 9.14 -6.30 -7.76
CA ALA A 259 10.38 -6.82 -8.32
C ALA A 259 11.58 -6.20 -7.59
N LEU A 260 12.42 -7.03 -6.99
CA LEU A 260 13.61 -6.62 -6.24
C LEU A 260 14.86 -7.10 -6.98
N THR A 261 15.89 -6.25 -7.04
CA THR A 261 17.21 -6.60 -7.59
C THR A 261 18.29 -6.15 -6.63
N ASP A 262 19.16 -7.08 -6.21
CA ASP A 262 20.27 -6.80 -5.29
C ASP A 262 19.85 -6.01 -4.02
N CYS A 263 18.71 -6.37 -3.45
CA CYS A 263 18.14 -5.73 -2.24
C CYS A 263 18.41 -6.56 -0.98
N ASP A 264 18.53 -5.88 0.16
CA ASP A 264 18.54 -6.51 1.48
C ASP A 264 17.21 -6.31 2.18
N VAL A 265 16.40 -7.37 2.29
CA VAL A 265 15.08 -7.35 2.93
C VAL A 265 15.16 -7.96 4.32
N THR A 266 14.70 -7.23 5.33
CA THR A 266 14.54 -7.74 6.70
C THR A 266 13.11 -7.51 7.19
N GLY A 267 12.42 -8.58 7.59
CA GLY A 267 11.16 -8.53 8.32
C GLY A 267 11.35 -9.00 9.77
N ASN A 268 10.67 -8.33 10.70
CA ASN A 268 10.64 -8.71 12.12
C ASN A 268 9.23 -8.51 12.68
N MET A 269 8.27 -9.23 12.09
CA MET A 269 6.88 -9.10 12.45
C MET A 269 6.64 -9.38 13.93
N SER A 270 5.78 -8.59 14.57
CA SER A 270 5.38 -8.81 15.95
C SER A 270 4.51 -10.07 16.10
N ASN A 271 4.67 -10.80 17.19
CA ASN A 271 3.78 -11.93 17.53
C ASN A 271 2.35 -11.48 17.89
N THR A 272 2.14 -10.18 18.02
CA THR A 272 0.85 -9.59 18.34
C THR A 272 0.54 -8.51 17.30
N TYR A 273 -0.57 -8.65 16.60
CA TYR A 273 -1.09 -7.66 15.68
C TYR A 273 -2.45 -7.18 16.20
N ASN A 274 -2.65 -5.86 16.32
CA ASN A 274 -3.85 -5.26 16.91
C ASN A 274 -4.30 -5.85 18.26
N GLY A 275 -3.34 -6.34 19.07
CA GLY A 275 -3.62 -6.95 20.38
C GLY A 275 -3.94 -8.44 20.33
N ASP A 276 -4.13 -9.03 19.17
CA ASP A 276 -4.37 -10.46 19.01
C ASP A 276 -3.07 -11.21 18.74
N SER A 277 -2.90 -12.38 19.35
CA SER A 277 -1.80 -13.27 19.01
C SER A 277 -2.09 -13.93 17.66
N ASP A 278 -1.08 -13.94 16.78
CA ASP A 278 -1.20 -14.51 15.46
C ASP A 278 -0.29 -15.72 15.30
N GLU A 279 -0.83 -16.79 14.73
CA GLU A 279 -0.09 -18.02 14.46
C GLU A 279 0.71 -17.96 13.13
N ASN A 280 0.41 -16.97 12.28
CA ASN A 280 1.03 -16.81 10.96
C ASN A 280 1.98 -15.62 10.92
N ILE A 281 3.03 -15.65 11.74
CA ILE A 281 4.10 -14.66 11.71
C ILE A 281 4.99 -14.93 10.50
N HIS A 282 5.29 -13.92 9.70
CA HIS A 282 5.98 -14.09 8.42
C HIS A 282 6.76 -12.83 8.01
N CYS A 283 7.63 -12.98 7.01
CA CYS A 283 8.44 -11.89 6.47
C CYS A 283 7.82 -11.26 5.23
N ILE A 284 7.26 -12.07 4.34
CA ILE A 284 6.67 -11.61 3.09
C ILE A 284 5.23 -12.12 2.99
N MET A 285 4.28 -11.20 2.81
CA MET A 285 2.87 -11.50 2.64
C MET A 285 2.42 -11.21 1.22
N ILE A 286 1.65 -12.14 0.65
CA ILE A 286 1.02 -11.97 -0.66
C ILE A 286 -0.45 -12.34 -0.50
N TYR A 287 -1.37 -11.39 -0.76
CA TYR A 287 -2.76 -11.59 -0.40
C TYR A 287 -3.73 -10.76 -1.24
N GLN A 288 -5.02 -11.04 -1.10
CA GLN A 288 -6.10 -10.17 -1.56
C GLN A 288 -6.96 -9.76 -0.37
N SER A 289 -7.06 -8.47 -0.11
CA SER A 289 -7.78 -7.91 1.04
C SER A 289 -9.29 -7.92 0.88
N MET A 290 -9.80 -7.97 -0.33
CA MET A 290 -11.22 -7.76 -0.65
C MET A 290 -11.76 -6.38 -0.22
N SER A 291 -10.88 -5.41 0.10
CA SER A 291 -11.27 -4.03 0.44
C SER A 291 -11.69 -3.19 -0.78
N GLY A 292 -11.33 -3.65 -1.99
CA GLY A 292 -11.53 -2.92 -3.23
C GLY A 292 -10.36 -1.99 -3.61
N ASP A 293 -9.26 -2.05 -2.87
CA ASP A 293 -8.08 -1.22 -3.12
C ASP A 293 -7.24 -1.75 -4.28
N SER A 294 -7.34 -3.06 -4.56
CA SER A 294 -6.71 -3.68 -5.71
C SER A 294 -7.61 -4.70 -6.41
N GLU A 295 -7.37 -4.94 -7.70
CA GLU A 295 -8.06 -5.96 -8.47
C GLU A 295 -7.69 -7.37 -8.00
N VAL A 296 -8.66 -8.29 -8.03
CA VAL A 296 -8.41 -9.72 -7.81
C VAL A 296 -7.64 -10.29 -9.01
N GLY A 297 -6.58 -11.04 -8.72
CA GLY A 297 -5.78 -11.69 -9.76
C GLY A 297 -4.46 -12.21 -9.22
N ASN A 298 -3.59 -12.65 -10.13
CA ASN A 298 -2.28 -13.18 -9.76
C ASN A 298 -1.37 -12.07 -9.24
N SER A 299 -0.96 -12.21 -7.98
CA SER A 299 0.03 -11.32 -7.35
C SER A 299 1.44 -11.82 -7.67
N THR A 300 2.38 -10.93 -7.88
CA THR A 300 3.75 -11.32 -8.27
C THR A 300 4.79 -10.76 -7.31
N PHE A 301 5.66 -11.65 -6.81
CA PHE A 301 6.88 -11.27 -6.10
C PHE A 301 8.08 -11.88 -6.82
N GLN A 302 9.03 -11.05 -7.21
CA GLN A 302 10.26 -11.48 -7.86
C GLN A 302 11.47 -10.88 -7.15
N MET A 303 12.54 -11.67 -7.01
CA MET A 303 13.81 -11.17 -6.48
C MET A 303 15.00 -11.84 -7.16
N ASP A 304 15.92 -11.02 -7.64
CA ASP A 304 17.18 -11.42 -8.28
C ASP A 304 18.36 -10.82 -7.50
N GLY A 305 19.14 -11.65 -6.84
CA GLY A 305 20.22 -11.23 -5.95
C GLY A 305 19.78 -10.68 -4.60
N GLY A 306 20.72 -10.42 -3.71
CA GLY A 306 20.50 -9.83 -2.40
C GLY A 306 20.06 -10.83 -1.31
N THR A 307 19.46 -10.34 -0.24
CA THR A 307 19.15 -11.14 0.95
C THR A 307 17.70 -10.99 1.40
N ILE A 308 17.09 -12.08 1.93
CA ILE A 308 15.83 -12.03 2.69
C ILE A 308 16.10 -12.60 4.09
N THR A 309 15.84 -11.80 5.12
CA THR A 309 15.96 -12.22 6.52
C THR A 309 14.62 -12.10 7.24
N SER A 310 14.04 -13.22 7.64
CA SER A 310 12.95 -13.27 8.60
C SER A 310 13.52 -13.41 10.01
N LYS A 311 13.44 -12.34 10.80
CA LYS A 311 13.89 -12.37 12.21
C LYS A 311 12.87 -13.03 13.11
N ASN A 312 11.61 -13.14 12.70
CA ASN A 312 10.53 -13.75 13.45
C ASN A 312 9.52 -14.39 12.49
N GLY A 313 9.16 -15.66 12.74
CA GLY A 313 8.20 -16.41 11.94
C GLY A 313 8.71 -16.95 10.62
N GLY A 314 7.77 -17.37 9.79
CA GLY A 314 8.03 -17.97 8.49
C GLY A 314 8.50 -16.97 7.44
N LEU A 315 8.76 -17.47 6.23
CA LEU A 315 9.29 -16.63 5.16
C LEU A 315 8.17 -16.06 4.29
N PHE A 316 7.44 -16.91 3.55
CA PHE A 316 6.35 -16.50 2.67
C PHE A 316 5.00 -16.95 3.19
N TYR A 317 4.05 -16.02 3.28
CA TYR A 317 2.65 -16.31 3.59
C TYR A 317 1.75 -15.79 2.47
N THR A 318 0.96 -16.69 1.88
CA THR A 318 0.01 -16.34 0.82
C THR A 318 -1.40 -16.69 1.23
N THR A 319 -2.34 -15.78 0.99
CA THR A 319 -3.73 -16.01 1.35
C THR A 319 -4.70 -15.29 0.41
N ASN A 320 -5.80 -15.98 0.08
CA ASN A 320 -6.92 -15.45 -0.70
C ASN A 320 -6.52 -14.88 -2.08
N THR A 321 -5.44 -15.35 -2.68
CA THR A 321 -4.97 -14.91 -4.00
C THR A 321 -4.21 -16.00 -4.70
N GLU A 322 -4.23 -15.99 -6.03
CA GLU A 322 -3.22 -16.68 -6.83
C GLU A 322 -1.94 -15.87 -6.81
N CYS A 323 -0.78 -16.53 -6.76
CA CYS A 323 0.48 -15.83 -6.75
C CYS A 323 1.59 -16.51 -7.55
N THR A 324 2.55 -15.69 -7.95
CA THR A 324 3.83 -16.13 -8.52
C THR A 324 4.96 -15.60 -7.67
N ILE A 325 5.81 -16.49 -7.18
CA ILE A 325 7.04 -16.16 -6.46
C ILE A 325 8.22 -16.67 -7.29
N ALA A 326 9.13 -15.77 -7.65
CA ALA A 326 10.32 -16.13 -8.41
C ALA A 326 11.59 -15.61 -7.72
N LEU A 327 12.49 -16.53 -7.34
CA LEU A 327 13.75 -16.20 -6.69
C LEU A 327 14.91 -16.62 -7.58
N LYS A 328 15.96 -15.79 -7.65
CA LYS A 328 17.19 -16.09 -8.31
C LYS A 328 18.38 -15.51 -7.54
N ASP A 329 19.37 -16.34 -7.22
CA ASP A 329 20.60 -15.93 -6.51
C ASP A 329 20.34 -15.15 -5.19
N VAL A 330 19.28 -15.50 -4.42
CA VAL A 330 18.89 -14.82 -3.17
C VAL A 330 19.38 -15.59 -1.95
N ASP A 331 20.10 -14.93 -1.05
CA ASP A 331 20.47 -15.50 0.25
C ASP A 331 19.31 -15.38 1.25
N ILE A 332 18.85 -16.51 1.81
CA ILE A 332 17.69 -16.56 2.67
C ILE A 332 18.08 -16.99 4.09
N THR A 333 17.60 -16.24 5.08
CA THR A 333 17.76 -16.56 6.51
C THR A 333 16.44 -16.50 7.24
N TYR A 334 16.03 -17.59 7.88
CA TYR A 334 14.87 -17.70 8.79
C TYR A 334 15.10 -18.89 9.73
N ASN A 335 14.22 -19.10 10.72
CA ASN A 335 14.32 -20.24 11.62
C ASN A 335 13.69 -21.50 10.96
N ASP A 336 14.44 -22.18 10.13
CA ASP A 336 13.99 -23.33 9.32
C ASP A 336 13.70 -24.60 10.14
N ASP A 337 14.17 -24.67 11.41
CA ASP A 337 13.84 -25.78 12.32
C ASP A 337 12.39 -25.76 12.83
N SER A 338 11.74 -24.59 12.87
CA SER A 338 10.42 -24.42 13.50
C SER A 338 9.42 -23.61 12.66
N GLU A 339 9.88 -22.91 11.65
CA GLU A 339 9.06 -21.96 10.88
C GLU A 339 8.89 -22.43 9.42
N PHE A 340 7.80 -21.98 8.79
CA PHE A 340 7.50 -22.38 7.40
C PHE A 340 8.28 -21.56 6.38
N PHE A 341 8.71 -22.20 5.29
CA PHE A 341 9.25 -21.52 4.11
C PHE A 341 8.14 -20.84 3.30
N LEU A 342 7.06 -21.56 3.03
CA LEU A 342 5.88 -21.08 2.31
C LEU A 342 4.62 -21.68 2.93
N GLN A 343 3.68 -20.84 3.31
CA GLN A 343 2.36 -21.24 3.75
C GLN A 343 1.29 -20.60 2.87
N CYS A 344 0.39 -21.42 2.32
CA CYS A 344 -0.73 -20.99 1.51
C CYS A 344 -2.04 -21.27 2.23
N THR A 345 -2.93 -20.29 2.36
CA THR A 345 -4.25 -20.42 2.95
C THR A 345 -5.36 -19.94 2.01
N GLY A 346 -6.53 -20.60 2.07
CA GLY A 346 -7.60 -20.36 1.10
C GLY A 346 -8.44 -19.12 1.29
N ASN A 347 -8.34 -18.44 2.43
CA ASN A 347 -9.15 -17.27 2.73
C ASN A 347 -8.38 -16.24 3.57
N ASN A 348 -8.81 -14.98 3.48
CA ASN A 348 -8.19 -13.87 4.16
C ASN A 348 -8.97 -13.50 5.44
N ASN A 349 -8.89 -14.32 6.49
CA ASN A 349 -9.57 -14.03 7.75
C ASN A 349 -8.70 -14.21 9.01
N GLN A 350 -7.40 -14.45 8.85
CA GLN A 350 -6.54 -14.80 9.98
C GLN A 350 -5.77 -13.64 10.58
N ARG A 351 -5.69 -12.46 9.94
CA ARG A 351 -4.89 -11.34 10.44
C ARG A 351 -5.59 -10.00 10.53
N GLY A 352 -6.88 -9.93 10.21
CA GLY A 352 -7.59 -8.67 10.18
C GLY A 352 -7.13 -7.70 9.08
N TRP A 353 -6.35 -8.15 8.10
CA TRP A 353 -6.02 -7.40 6.91
C TRP A 353 -7.17 -7.50 5.90
N GLY A 354 -7.88 -6.38 5.71
CA GLY A 354 -8.98 -6.28 4.76
C GLY A 354 -10.23 -7.08 5.13
N GLN A 355 -10.98 -7.52 4.12
CA GLN A 355 -12.25 -8.24 4.24
C GLN A 355 -12.03 -9.74 4.04
N SER A 356 -12.93 -10.54 4.59
CA SER A 356 -12.92 -11.99 4.34
C SER A 356 -13.13 -12.29 2.86
N GLY A 357 -12.39 -13.27 2.34
CA GLY A 357 -12.48 -13.72 0.96
C GLY A 357 -12.18 -15.21 0.86
N SER A 358 -12.48 -15.80 -0.28
CA SER A 358 -12.29 -17.23 -0.55
C SER A 358 -11.80 -17.49 -1.98
N ASN A 359 -10.87 -16.67 -2.47
CA ASN A 359 -10.29 -16.85 -3.82
C ASN A 359 -9.33 -18.04 -3.91
N GLY A 360 -9.11 -18.72 -2.78
CA GLY A 360 -8.10 -19.79 -2.70
C GLY A 360 -6.70 -19.22 -2.45
N SER A 361 -5.70 -20.07 -2.62
CA SER A 361 -4.31 -19.68 -2.65
C SER A 361 -3.54 -20.71 -3.45
N ASP A 362 -3.24 -20.38 -4.70
CA ASP A 362 -2.43 -21.19 -5.59
C ASP A 362 -1.14 -20.45 -5.88
N CYS A 363 0.00 -21.03 -5.46
CA CYS A 363 1.29 -20.38 -5.58
C CYS A 363 2.18 -21.10 -6.60
N ASN A 364 2.55 -20.37 -7.66
CA ASN A 364 3.58 -20.82 -8.59
C ASN A 364 4.94 -20.32 -8.10
N PHE A 365 5.70 -21.21 -7.46
CA PHE A 365 7.01 -20.93 -6.93
C PHE A 365 8.11 -21.41 -7.89
N THR A 366 9.04 -20.53 -8.24
CA THR A 366 10.22 -20.86 -9.02
C THR A 366 11.49 -20.40 -8.30
N ALA A 367 12.56 -21.21 -8.44
CA ALA A 367 13.86 -20.89 -7.88
C ALA A 367 14.93 -21.22 -8.94
N ASP A 368 15.80 -20.25 -9.24
CA ASP A 368 16.94 -20.41 -10.13
C ASP A 368 18.20 -20.01 -9.38
N SER A 369 19.25 -20.83 -9.53
CA SER A 369 20.56 -20.63 -8.86
C SER A 369 20.43 -20.48 -7.32
N GLN A 370 19.37 -21.06 -6.71
CA GLN A 370 19.14 -21.09 -5.28
C GLN A 370 19.67 -22.37 -4.64
N ASP A 371 20.40 -22.24 -3.54
CA ASP A 371 20.75 -23.37 -2.66
C ASP A 371 19.61 -23.57 -1.65
N MET A 372 18.62 -24.39 -2.05
CA MET A 372 17.45 -24.70 -1.24
C MET A 372 17.75 -25.88 -0.33
N LYS A 373 17.87 -25.64 0.96
CA LYS A 373 17.99 -26.70 1.99
C LYS A 373 16.64 -26.86 2.68
N GLY A 374 15.95 -27.95 2.37
CA GLY A 374 14.74 -28.39 3.09
C GLY A 374 15.10 -29.40 4.18
N ASN A 375 14.41 -29.36 5.30
CA ASN A 375 14.38 -30.42 6.29
C ASN A 375 13.36 -31.47 5.93
#